data_4643290216deaf9797fdd5140d8caed2
#
_entry.id   4643290216deaf9797fdd5140d8caed2
#
_cell.length_a   1.000
_cell.length_b   1.000
_cell.length_c   1.000
_cell.angle_alpha   90.00
_cell.angle_beta   90.00
_cell.angle_gamma   90.00
#
_symmetry.space_group_name_H-M   'P 1'
#
loop_
_entity.id
_entity.type
_entity.pdbx_description
1 polymer ?
#
loop_
_entity_poly.entity_id
_entity_poly.type
_entity_poly.pdbx_seq_one_letter_code
_entity_poly.pdbx_strand_id
1 'polypeptide(L)'
;MRIRWLILLLCVSGCAAPDAHVPAFAQRGYAPFSRTAAVAVALDEWRLWGMRVDDSGGAQYVQEDATMGERQPGLWQRVGEYWWEGMNAGEPDAAWTGKHDAAGKLFPVADNGRYAWSAAFISYVMRIAGAGKNFPYAPDHATYINYAARAAAGKIPSPLLVAEKPADYAPRLGDLLCFGRGRARGLKFADLPTAHNFPAHCSIVVAGKAGQISVVGGNVDDAVVLEHVPANNAGEVGPPWFVVLKVNYTSP
;
A
#
# COMPACT_ATOMS: atom_id res chain seq x y z
N MET A 1 -31.66 60.54 8.24
CA MET A 1 -31.37 59.72 7.01
C MET A 1 -30.03 59.04 7.20
N ARG A 2 -30.02 57.73 7.54
CA ARG A 2 -28.81 56.97 7.83
C ARG A 2 -28.49 56.09 6.62
N ILE A 3 -27.43 56.42 5.89
CA ILE A 3 -26.94 55.65 4.74
C ILE A 3 -26.17 54.43 5.27
N ARG A 4 -26.69 53.22 4.98
CA ARG A 4 -26.00 51.95 5.23
C ARG A 4 -25.14 51.61 4.03
N TRP A 5 -23.82 51.59 4.20
CA TRP A 5 -22.87 51.06 3.22
C TRP A 5 -22.90 49.53 3.26
N LEU A 6 -23.31 48.93 2.17
CA LEU A 6 -23.17 47.47 1.95
C LEU A 6 -21.77 47.25 1.42
N ILE A 7 -20.92 46.58 2.23
CA ILE A 7 -19.61 46.11 1.78
C ILE A 7 -19.84 44.77 1.09
N LEU A 8 -19.66 44.75 -0.23
CA LEU A 8 -19.67 43.54 -1.05
C LEU A 8 -18.29 42.86 -0.93
N LEU A 9 -18.17 41.77 -0.16
CA LEU A 9 -16.99 40.94 -0.17
C LEU A 9 -16.94 40.12 -1.46
N LEU A 10 -16.11 40.53 -2.38
CA LEU A 10 -15.71 39.70 -3.54
C LEU A 10 -14.77 38.59 -3.05
N CYS A 11 -15.30 37.39 -2.93
CA CYS A 11 -14.47 36.19 -2.80
C CYS A 11 -13.72 35.93 -4.13
N VAL A 12 -12.51 36.40 -4.23
CA VAL A 12 -11.60 36.01 -5.32
C VAL A 12 -11.15 34.58 -5.05
N SER A 13 -11.79 33.61 -5.69
CA SER A 13 -11.29 32.23 -5.75
C SER A 13 -9.99 32.27 -6.55
N GLY A 14 -8.86 32.39 -5.86
CA GLY A 14 -7.54 32.24 -6.45
C GLY A 14 -7.36 30.80 -6.94
N CYS A 15 -7.58 30.55 -8.22
CA CYS A 15 -6.98 29.38 -8.86
C CYS A 15 -5.46 29.55 -8.74
N ALA A 16 -4.82 28.73 -7.90
CA ALA A 16 -3.36 28.66 -7.89
C ALA A 16 -2.91 28.39 -9.33
N ALA A 17 -2.07 29.26 -9.87
CA ALA A 17 -1.45 29.02 -11.17
C ALA A 17 -0.65 27.71 -11.09
N PRO A 18 -0.70 26.84 -12.13
CA PRO A 18 0.12 25.65 -12.16
C PRO A 18 1.58 26.04 -11.99
N ASP A 19 2.31 25.28 -11.17
CA ASP A 19 3.74 25.51 -10.99
C ASP A 19 4.44 25.44 -12.37
N ALA A 20 5.01 26.55 -12.81
CA ALA A 20 5.60 26.68 -14.15
C ALA A 20 6.78 25.72 -14.40
N HIS A 21 7.32 25.11 -13.32
CA HIS A 21 8.41 24.15 -13.39
C HIS A 21 7.95 22.69 -13.48
N VAL A 22 6.65 22.41 -13.27
CA VAL A 22 6.09 21.07 -13.38
C VAL A 22 5.54 20.84 -14.78
N PRO A 23 6.06 19.85 -15.54
CA PRO A 23 5.56 19.55 -16.88
C PRO A 23 4.07 19.18 -16.86
N ALA A 24 3.35 19.51 -17.92
CA ALA A 24 1.90 19.27 -18.01
C ALA A 24 1.52 17.80 -17.80
N PHE A 25 2.33 16.85 -18.24
CA PHE A 25 2.07 15.42 -18.02
C PHE A 25 2.15 15.02 -16.54
N ALA A 26 3.03 15.64 -15.75
CA ALA A 26 3.19 15.36 -14.33
C ALA A 26 2.08 15.98 -13.46
N GLN A 27 1.30 16.92 -14.04
CA GLN A 27 0.14 17.51 -13.39
C GLN A 27 -1.14 16.68 -13.58
N ARG A 28 -1.09 15.64 -14.40
CA ARG A 28 -2.22 14.74 -14.66
C ARG A 28 -2.05 13.45 -13.87
N GLY A 29 -3.10 13.01 -13.19
CA GLY A 29 -3.12 11.69 -12.61
C GLY A 29 -3.10 10.60 -13.68
N TYR A 30 -2.58 9.44 -13.34
CA TYR A 30 -2.69 8.26 -14.17
C TYR A 30 -4.17 7.89 -14.33
N ALA A 31 -4.60 7.66 -15.57
CA ALA A 31 -5.95 7.23 -15.87
C ALA A 31 -5.92 6.26 -17.06
N PRO A 32 -6.74 5.21 -17.01
CA PRO A 32 -7.65 4.78 -15.94
C PRO A 32 -6.91 4.09 -14.78
N PHE A 33 -7.57 3.93 -13.62
CA PHE A 33 -7.07 3.06 -12.54
C PHE A 33 -7.06 1.61 -13.02
N SER A 34 -5.89 1.07 -13.28
CA SER A 34 -5.73 -0.18 -14.03
C SER A 34 -5.22 -1.33 -13.16
N ARG A 35 -5.94 -2.45 -13.23
CA ARG A 35 -5.53 -3.74 -12.64
C ARG A 35 -4.21 -4.23 -13.24
N THR A 36 -4.12 -4.22 -14.56
CA THR A 36 -2.93 -4.67 -15.28
C THR A 36 -1.71 -3.82 -14.90
N ALA A 37 -1.87 -2.50 -14.75
CA ALA A 37 -0.80 -1.63 -14.30
C ALA A 37 -0.38 -1.95 -12.86
N ALA A 38 -1.31 -2.17 -11.93
CA ALA A 38 -0.97 -2.52 -10.54
C ALA A 38 -0.17 -3.81 -10.44
N VAL A 39 -0.57 -4.84 -11.18
CA VAL A 39 0.15 -6.12 -11.24
C VAL A 39 1.52 -5.95 -11.88
N ALA A 40 1.61 -5.20 -12.99
CA ALA A 40 2.87 -4.96 -13.69
C ALA A 40 3.86 -4.20 -12.80
N VAL A 41 3.44 -3.13 -12.14
CA VAL A 41 4.29 -2.36 -11.21
C VAL A 41 4.81 -3.25 -10.08
N ALA A 42 3.94 -4.05 -9.44
CA ALA A 42 4.38 -4.94 -8.38
C ALA A 42 5.40 -5.98 -8.85
N LEU A 43 5.22 -6.55 -10.05
CA LEU A 43 6.17 -7.51 -10.63
C LEU A 43 7.48 -6.85 -11.08
N ASP A 44 7.44 -5.61 -11.57
CA ASP A 44 8.65 -4.87 -11.96
C ASP A 44 9.48 -4.51 -10.72
N GLU A 45 8.84 -4.13 -9.63
CA GLU A 45 9.52 -3.92 -8.36
C GLU A 45 10.14 -5.23 -7.84
N TRP A 46 9.41 -6.34 -7.86
CA TRP A 46 9.95 -7.64 -7.48
C TRP A 46 11.18 -8.03 -8.33
N ARG A 47 11.17 -7.77 -9.64
CA ARG A 47 12.34 -7.99 -10.52
C ARG A 47 13.52 -7.10 -10.13
N LEU A 48 13.25 -5.82 -9.86
CA LEU A 48 14.26 -4.86 -9.42
C LEU A 48 14.97 -5.32 -8.13
N TRP A 49 14.21 -5.95 -7.22
CA TRP A 49 14.72 -6.48 -5.96
C TRP A 49 15.33 -7.91 -6.08
N GLY A 50 15.59 -8.39 -7.29
CA GLY A 50 16.30 -9.64 -7.55
C GLY A 50 15.42 -10.89 -7.57
N MET A 51 14.11 -10.76 -7.76
CA MET A 51 13.16 -11.87 -7.94
C MET A 51 13.15 -12.87 -6.78
N ARG A 52 13.31 -12.39 -5.54
CA ARG A 52 13.28 -13.26 -4.36
C ARG A 52 11.91 -13.90 -4.18
N VAL A 53 11.93 -15.19 -3.81
CA VAL A 53 10.74 -15.95 -3.42
C VAL A 53 10.93 -16.41 -1.97
N ASP A 54 9.94 -16.19 -1.14
CA ASP A 54 9.90 -16.66 0.24
C ASP A 54 8.52 -17.24 0.56
N ASP A 55 8.45 -18.56 0.68
CA ASP A 55 7.25 -19.30 1.00
C ASP A 55 7.16 -19.67 2.50
N SER A 56 8.03 -19.11 3.33
CA SER A 56 8.07 -19.39 4.79
C SER A 56 6.91 -18.75 5.57
N GLY A 57 6.11 -17.91 4.93
CA GLY A 57 5.01 -17.19 5.57
C GLY A 57 5.49 -16.18 6.62
N GLY A 58 6.70 -15.62 6.46
CA GLY A 58 7.32 -14.71 7.41
C GLY A 58 7.67 -15.37 8.74
N ALA A 59 7.76 -16.70 8.76
CA ALA A 59 8.06 -17.48 9.97
C ALA A 59 9.55 -17.47 10.34
N GLN A 60 10.43 -17.15 9.38
CA GLN A 60 11.87 -17.04 9.62
C GLN A 60 12.24 -15.56 9.84
N TYR A 61 12.64 -15.25 11.05
CA TYR A 61 13.38 -14.02 11.33
C TYR A 61 14.80 -14.19 10.75
N VAL A 62 15.06 -13.57 9.63
CA VAL A 62 16.42 -13.48 9.11
C VAL A 62 17.15 -12.42 9.91
N GLN A 63 18.27 -12.80 10.52
CA GLN A 63 19.13 -11.86 11.24
C GLN A 63 19.53 -10.73 10.29
N GLU A 64 19.25 -9.48 10.69
CA GLU A 64 19.55 -8.31 9.89
C GLU A 64 21.05 -8.21 9.59
N ASP A 65 21.38 -8.40 8.33
CA ASP A 65 22.73 -8.23 7.79
C ASP A 65 22.86 -6.84 7.12
N ALA A 66 23.97 -6.18 7.32
CA ALA A 66 24.30 -4.91 6.68
C ALA A 66 24.34 -4.99 5.13
N THR A 67 24.40 -6.19 4.57
CA THR A 67 24.40 -6.46 3.12
C THR A 67 23.01 -6.68 2.55
N MET A 68 21.95 -6.68 3.40
CA MET A 68 20.59 -7.03 2.95
C MET A 68 19.84 -5.85 2.37
N GLY A 69 19.12 -6.13 1.32
CA GLY A 69 18.05 -5.44 0.64
C GLY A 69 18.06 -3.93 0.77
N GLU A 70 17.24 -3.40 1.63
CA GLU A 70 17.01 -1.96 1.76
C GLU A 70 18.21 -1.14 2.30
N ARG A 71 19.33 -1.76 2.65
CA ARG A 71 20.57 -1.05 3.02
C ARG A 71 21.49 -0.80 1.84
N GLN A 72 21.25 -1.49 0.72
CA GLN A 72 22.15 -1.38 -0.43
C GLN A 72 21.95 -0.06 -1.17
N PRO A 73 23.05 0.50 -1.73
CA PRO A 73 22.96 1.67 -2.61
C PRO A 73 21.95 1.42 -3.75
N GLY A 74 21.10 2.40 -3.99
CA GLY A 74 20.02 2.31 -4.97
C GLY A 74 18.72 1.73 -4.39
N LEU A 75 18.79 0.71 -3.53
CA LEU A 75 17.59 0.11 -2.96
C LEU A 75 17.03 0.91 -1.79
N TRP A 76 17.86 1.50 -0.93
CA TRP A 76 17.34 2.38 0.12
C TRP A 76 16.69 3.65 -0.45
N GLN A 77 17.24 4.22 -1.55
CA GLN A 77 16.60 5.31 -2.28
C GLN A 77 15.27 4.86 -2.89
N ARG A 78 15.21 3.63 -3.40
CA ARG A 78 13.98 3.05 -3.95
C ARG A 78 12.88 2.95 -2.88
N VAL A 79 13.21 2.58 -1.66
CA VAL A 79 12.28 2.67 -0.53
C VAL A 79 11.83 4.11 -0.28
N GLY A 80 12.74 5.08 -0.43
CA GLY A 80 12.40 6.50 -0.37
C GLY A 80 11.37 6.91 -1.43
N GLU A 81 11.44 6.35 -2.64
CA GLU A 81 10.44 6.58 -3.69
C GLU A 81 9.08 5.98 -3.33
N TYR A 82 9.03 4.81 -2.66
CA TYR A 82 7.76 4.25 -2.16
C TYR A 82 7.10 5.17 -1.13
N TRP A 83 7.87 5.77 -0.24
CA TRP A 83 7.37 6.76 0.70
C TRP A 83 6.93 8.04 0.01
N TRP A 84 7.76 8.58 -0.86
CA TRP A 84 7.50 9.84 -1.54
C TRP A 84 6.26 9.79 -2.43
N GLU A 85 6.18 8.80 -3.32
CA GLU A 85 5.04 8.64 -4.22
C GLU A 85 3.83 8.00 -3.53
N GLY A 86 4.06 7.09 -2.58
CA GLY A 86 3.01 6.36 -1.88
C GLY A 86 2.27 7.19 -0.84
N MET A 87 2.91 8.24 -0.29
CA MET A 87 2.28 9.13 0.68
C MET A 87 1.81 10.42 0.01
N ASN A 88 1.00 11.21 0.72
CA ASN A 88 0.57 12.51 0.22
C ASN A 88 1.70 13.52 0.38
N ALA A 89 1.93 14.34 -0.65
CA ALA A 89 2.93 15.41 -0.58
C ALA A 89 2.68 16.31 0.65
N GLY A 90 3.74 16.58 1.41
CA GLY A 90 3.68 17.37 2.63
C GLY A 90 3.48 16.56 3.92
N GLU A 91 3.16 15.27 3.84
CA GLU A 91 3.16 14.39 5.00
C GLU A 91 4.60 14.11 5.44
N PRO A 92 4.90 14.12 6.76
CA PRO A 92 6.26 13.85 7.26
C PRO A 92 6.82 12.51 6.77
N ASP A 93 5.93 11.52 6.60
CA ASP A 93 6.28 10.16 6.18
C ASP A 93 6.80 10.10 4.74
N ALA A 94 6.44 11.06 3.90
CA ALA A 94 6.91 11.14 2.52
C ALA A 94 8.43 11.34 2.38
N ALA A 95 9.11 11.74 3.44
CA ALA A 95 10.56 11.91 3.47
C ALA A 95 11.34 10.70 4.00
N TRP A 96 10.66 9.61 4.36
CA TRP A 96 11.32 8.42 4.86
C TRP A 96 11.96 7.61 3.73
N THR A 97 12.94 6.79 4.09
CA THR A 97 13.66 5.91 3.15
C THR A 97 13.70 4.50 3.72
N GLY A 98 14.55 3.63 3.18
CA GLY A 98 14.94 2.38 3.82
C GLY A 98 15.70 2.64 5.14
N LYS A 99 16.55 1.74 5.59
CA LYS A 99 17.28 1.89 6.85
C LYS A 99 18.38 3.00 6.84
N HIS A 100 18.05 4.13 6.21
CA HIS A 100 18.88 5.33 6.10
C HIS A 100 18.03 6.57 6.36
N ASP A 101 18.66 7.64 6.82
CA ASP A 101 18.02 8.95 6.82
C ASP A 101 17.98 9.57 5.40
N ALA A 102 17.30 10.69 5.25
CA ALA A 102 17.18 11.36 3.96
C ALA A 102 18.53 11.80 3.35
N ALA A 103 19.58 11.91 4.15
CA ALA A 103 20.94 12.21 3.71
C ALA A 103 21.76 10.95 3.35
N GLY A 104 21.19 9.75 3.50
CA GLY A 104 21.84 8.48 3.19
C GLY A 104 22.70 7.92 4.32
N LYS A 105 22.56 8.43 5.55
CA LYS A 105 23.24 7.88 6.71
C LYS A 105 22.43 6.71 7.27
N LEU A 106 23.09 5.56 7.48
CA LEU A 106 22.48 4.36 8.04
C LEU A 106 21.93 4.62 9.45
N PHE A 107 20.70 4.19 9.71
CA PHE A 107 20.09 4.24 11.03
C PHE A 107 20.82 3.36 12.03
N PRO A 108 20.84 3.74 13.32
CA PRO A 108 21.21 2.84 14.39
C PRO A 108 20.34 1.58 14.39
N VAL A 109 20.92 0.43 14.78
CA VAL A 109 20.18 -0.85 14.87
C VAL A 109 18.94 -0.74 15.76
N ALA A 110 18.95 0.11 16.78
CA ALA A 110 17.80 0.36 17.66
C ALA A 110 16.58 0.96 16.92
N ASP A 111 16.79 1.60 15.78
CA ASP A 111 15.73 2.17 14.95
C ASP A 111 15.24 1.20 13.84
N ASN A 112 15.81 0.01 13.75
CA ASN A 112 15.37 -1.02 12.84
C ASN A 112 13.89 -1.37 13.10
N GLY A 113 13.10 -1.40 12.03
CA GLY A 113 11.66 -1.65 12.11
C GLY A 113 10.80 -0.42 12.48
N ARG A 114 11.40 0.73 12.81
CA ARG A 114 10.66 1.98 13.07
C ARG A 114 9.95 2.49 11.83
N TYR A 115 10.55 2.32 10.67
CA TYR A 115 10.07 2.81 9.38
C TYR A 115 9.71 1.65 8.45
N ALA A 116 8.83 0.76 8.92
CA ALA A 116 8.35 -0.36 8.10
C ALA A 116 7.59 0.17 6.88
N TRP A 117 8.08 -0.12 5.67
CA TRP A 117 7.63 0.46 4.42
C TRP A 117 6.66 -0.42 3.61
N SER A 118 6.18 -1.52 4.16
CA SER A 118 5.27 -2.43 3.42
C SER A 118 3.98 -1.74 2.98
N ALA A 119 3.43 -0.84 3.78
CA ALA A 119 2.23 -0.09 3.42
C ALA A 119 2.53 1.04 2.41
N ALA A 120 3.70 1.69 2.52
CA ALA A 120 4.15 2.66 1.54
C ALA A 120 4.33 2.02 0.16
N PHE A 121 4.86 0.79 0.10
CA PHE A 121 4.95 0.00 -1.12
C PHE A 121 3.57 -0.22 -1.78
N ILE A 122 2.58 -0.67 -1.03
CA ILE A 122 1.21 -0.84 -1.57
C ILE A 122 0.65 0.50 -2.03
N SER A 123 0.83 1.56 -1.26
CA SER A 123 0.41 2.91 -1.63
C SER A 123 1.06 3.36 -2.95
N TYR A 124 2.36 3.14 -3.11
CA TYR A 124 3.11 3.40 -4.33
C TYR A 124 2.52 2.64 -5.52
N VAL A 125 2.37 1.32 -5.41
CA VAL A 125 1.81 0.48 -6.47
C VAL A 125 0.43 1.00 -6.92
N MET A 126 -0.46 1.31 -5.98
CA MET A 126 -1.80 1.80 -6.29
C MET A 126 -1.77 3.19 -6.90
N ARG A 127 -0.88 4.09 -6.48
CA ARG A 127 -0.74 5.42 -7.06
C ARG A 127 -0.27 5.35 -8.50
N ILE A 128 0.78 4.60 -8.77
CA ILE A 128 1.31 4.44 -10.13
C ILE A 128 0.29 3.76 -11.06
N ALA A 129 -0.51 2.84 -10.51
CA ALA A 129 -1.62 2.21 -11.24
C ALA A 129 -2.81 3.14 -11.52
N GLY A 130 -2.83 4.35 -10.98
CA GLY A 130 -3.84 5.36 -11.26
C GLY A 130 -4.98 5.47 -10.24
N ALA A 131 -4.82 4.98 -9.02
CA ALA A 131 -5.87 5.01 -7.98
C ALA A 131 -6.32 6.45 -7.60
N GLY A 132 -5.49 7.46 -7.86
CA GLY A 132 -5.80 8.86 -7.61
C GLY A 132 -6.05 9.15 -6.13
N LYS A 133 -6.68 10.27 -5.83
CA LYS A 133 -6.87 10.78 -4.46
C LYS A 133 -7.86 9.97 -3.59
N ASN A 134 -8.62 9.08 -4.20
CA ASN A 134 -9.66 8.32 -3.48
C ASN A 134 -9.12 7.03 -2.83
N PHE A 135 -7.87 6.68 -3.09
CA PHE A 135 -7.22 5.58 -2.37
C PHE A 135 -6.81 6.04 -0.96
N PRO A 136 -6.99 5.22 0.08
CA PRO A 136 -6.66 5.60 1.46
C PRO A 136 -5.16 5.45 1.75
N TYR A 137 -4.33 6.24 1.07
CA TYR A 137 -2.87 6.23 1.27
C TYR A 137 -2.51 6.35 2.75
N ALA A 138 -1.65 5.46 3.23
CA ALA A 138 -1.29 5.43 4.65
C ALA A 138 0.04 4.71 4.89
N PRO A 139 0.75 5.06 5.98
CA PRO A 139 1.98 4.38 6.39
C PRO A 139 1.72 3.02 7.07
N ASP A 140 0.47 2.62 7.23
CA ASP A 140 0.07 1.39 7.90
C ASP A 140 -1.08 0.67 7.17
N HIS A 141 -1.05 -0.66 7.21
CA HIS A 141 -2.08 -1.49 6.56
C HIS A 141 -3.42 -1.48 7.29
N ALA A 142 -3.46 -1.21 8.59
CA ALA A 142 -4.71 -1.17 9.34
C ALA A 142 -5.65 -0.08 8.82
N THR A 143 -5.11 1.02 8.31
CA THR A 143 -5.87 2.08 7.65
C THR A 143 -6.61 1.55 6.42
N TYR A 144 -5.94 0.80 5.53
CA TYR A 144 -6.58 0.18 4.34
C TYR A 144 -7.64 -0.83 4.73
N ILE A 145 -7.30 -1.70 5.70
CA ILE A 145 -8.18 -2.77 6.16
C ILE A 145 -9.45 -2.19 6.78
N ASN A 146 -9.31 -1.22 7.69
CA ASN A 146 -10.45 -0.58 8.32
C ASN A 146 -11.28 0.26 7.33
N TYR A 147 -10.65 0.92 6.34
CA TYR A 147 -11.35 1.57 5.25
C TYR A 147 -12.21 0.56 4.49
N ALA A 148 -11.61 -0.55 4.03
CA ALA A 148 -12.29 -1.58 3.26
C ALA A 148 -13.42 -2.26 4.04
N ALA A 149 -13.24 -2.47 5.36
CA ALA A 149 -14.29 -3.00 6.22
C ALA A 149 -15.48 -2.03 6.37
N ARG A 150 -15.22 -0.73 6.50
CA ARG A 150 -16.28 0.29 6.49
C ARG A 150 -17.00 0.35 5.14
N ALA A 151 -16.27 0.15 4.04
CA ALA A 151 -16.83 0.08 2.70
C ALA A 151 -17.75 -1.15 2.53
N ALA A 152 -17.32 -2.33 3.00
CA ALA A 152 -18.15 -3.54 3.02
C ALA A 152 -19.45 -3.36 3.83
N ALA A 153 -19.41 -2.54 4.89
CA ALA A 153 -20.58 -2.16 5.69
C ALA A 153 -21.43 -1.02 5.05
N GLY A 154 -21.17 -0.62 3.80
CA GLY A 154 -21.91 0.42 3.08
C GLY A 154 -21.66 1.86 3.58
N LYS A 155 -20.61 2.09 4.38
CA LYS A 155 -20.34 3.39 5.00
C LYS A 155 -19.47 4.32 4.13
N ILE A 156 -18.98 3.85 3.00
CA ILE A 156 -18.13 4.62 2.08
C ILE A 156 -18.75 4.57 0.70
N PRO A 157 -19.11 5.72 0.10
CA PRO A 157 -19.63 5.76 -1.26
C PRO A 157 -18.52 5.49 -2.27
N SER A 158 -18.81 4.70 -3.32
CA SER A 158 -17.88 4.38 -4.42
C SER A 158 -16.45 4.01 -3.96
N PRO A 159 -16.33 3.01 -3.05
CA PRO A 159 -15.04 2.69 -2.46
C PRO A 159 -14.09 2.06 -3.48
N LEU A 160 -12.79 2.34 -3.37
CA LEU A 160 -11.75 1.64 -4.14
C LEU A 160 -11.36 0.30 -3.53
N LEU A 161 -11.55 0.13 -2.22
CA LEU A 161 -11.29 -1.12 -1.51
C LEU A 161 -12.55 -1.58 -0.79
N VAL A 162 -12.84 -2.88 -0.86
CA VAL A 162 -13.93 -3.54 -0.13
C VAL A 162 -13.37 -4.79 0.55
N ALA A 163 -13.63 -4.94 1.86
CA ALA A 163 -13.19 -6.12 2.59
C ALA A 163 -14.07 -7.32 2.28
N GLU A 164 -13.43 -8.42 1.92
CA GLU A 164 -14.06 -9.71 1.67
C GLU A 164 -13.45 -10.76 2.62
N LYS A 165 -14.26 -11.72 3.04
CA LYS A 165 -13.79 -12.81 3.88
C LYS A 165 -13.07 -13.86 3.02
N PRO A 166 -11.84 -14.28 3.39
CA PRO A 166 -11.04 -15.18 2.55
C PRO A 166 -11.69 -16.54 2.26
N ALA A 167 -12.56 -17.02 3.13
CA ALA A 167 -13.29 -18.28 2.95
C ALA A 167 -14.53 -18.16 2.02
N ASP A 168 -14.92 -16.94 1.65
CA ASP A 168 -16.13 -16.68 0.86
C ASP A 168 -15.81 -15.95 -0.46
N TYR A 169 -14.53 -15.62 -0.67
CA TYR A 169 -14.06 -14.85 -1.82
C TYR A 169 -12.67 -15.30 -2.28
N ALA A 170 -12.58 -15.81 -3.49
CA ALA A 170 -11.30 -16.12 -4.14
C ALA A 170 -10.60 -14.83 -4.60
N PRO A 171 -9.41 -14.51 -4.09
CA PRO A 171 -8.67 -13.31 -4.47
C PRO A 171 -8.37 -13.28 -5.96
N ARG A 172 -8.52 -12.11 -6.58
CA ARG A 172 -8.23 -11.88 -8.00
C ARG A 172 -6.95 -11.10 -8.18
N LEU A 173 -6.40 -11.13 -9.38
CA LEU A 173 -5.23 -10.30 -9.72
C LEU A 173 -5.47 -8.85 -9.30
N GLY A 174 -4.49 -8.27 -8.63
CA GLY A 174 -4.55 -6.90 -8.12
C GLY A 174 -5.28 -6.71 -6.80
N ASP A 175 -5.98 -7.72 -6.26
CA ASP A 175 -6.52 -7.64 -4.90
C ASP A 175 -5.38 -7.70 -3.86
N LEU A 176 -5.65 -7.20 -2.65
CA LEU A 176 -4.69 -7.28 -1.56
C LEU A 176 -5.08 -8.39 -0.60
N LEU A 177 -4.13 -9.22 -0.24
CA LEU A 177 -4.28 -10.28 0.73
C LEU A 177 -3.56 -9.88 2.02
N CYS A 178 -4.26 -9.88 3.17
CA CYS A 178 -3.74 -9.31 4.40
C CYS A 178 -3.79 -10.28 5.59
N PHE A 179 -2.76 -10.21 6.43
CA PHE A 179 -2.68 -10.94 7.70
C PHE A 179 -2.23 -10.05 8.86
N GLY A 180 -2.63 -10.41 10.10
CA GLY A 180 -2.22 -9.72 11.30
C GLY A 180 -0.82 -10.10 11.75
N ARG A 181 -0.02 -9.12 12.22
CA ARG A 181 1.34 -9.33 12.74
C ARG A 181 1.41 -9.10 14.25
N GLY A 182 2.42 -9.63 14.90
CA GLY A 182 2.68 -9.40 16.33
C GLY A 182 1.42 -9.66 17.18
N ARG A 183 0.97 -8.63 17.91
CA ARG A 183 -0.23 -8.70 18.77
C ARG A 183 -1.55 -8.93 18.00
N ALA A 184 -1.56 -8.71 16.70
CA ALA A 184 -2.75 -8.88 15.85
C ALA A 184 -2.80 -10.22 15.09
N ARG A 185 -1.90 -11.17 15.36
CA ARG A 185 -1.88 -12.51 14.70
C ARG A 185 -3.19 -13.30 14.86
N GLY A 186 -3.94 -13.05 15.93
CA GLY A 186 -5.21 -13.70 16.18
C GLY A 186 -6.44 -12.97 15.62
N LEU A 187 -6.25 -11.84 14.91
CA LEU A 187 -7.35 -11.04 14.37
C LEU A 187 -8.12 -11.84 13.32
N LYS A 188 -9.44 -11.73 13.37
CA LYS A 188 -10.36 -12.40 12.46
C LYS A 188 -11.13 -11.37 11.62
N PHE A 189 -11.67 -11.78 10.50
CA PHE A 189 -12.52 -10.94 9.67
C PHE A 189 -13.69 -10.31 10.43
N ALA A 190 -14.30 -11.05 11.35
CA ALA A 190 -15.42 -10.57 12.17
C ALA A 190 -15.07 -9.46 13.16
N ASP A 191 -13.78 -9.24 13.44
CA ASP A 191 -13.32 -8.19 14.34
C ASP A 191 -13.20 -6.82 13.65
N LEU A 192 -13.42 -6.78 12.32
CA LEU A 192 -13.29 -5.56 11.51
C LEU A 192 -14.60 -4.76 11.41
N PRO A 193 -14.55 -3.42 11.34
CA PRO A 193 -13.36 -2.59 11.52
C PRO A 193 -12.96 -2.48 12.99
N THR A 194 -11.67 -2.42 13.27
CA THR A 194 -11.16 -2.23 14.64
C THR A 194 -11.24 -0.76 15.07
N ALA A 195 -11.32 -0.54 16.39
CA ALA A 195 -11.32 0.82 16.96
C ALA A 195 -9.93 1.48 16.93
N HIS A 196 -8.87 0.69 16.88
CA HIS A 196 -7.48 1.16 16.97
C HIS A 196 -6.62 0.54 15.87
N ASN A 197 -5.51 1.18 15.55
CA ASN A 197 -4.50 0.64 14.65
C ASN A 197 -3.87 -0.65 15.21
N PHE A 198 -3.53 -1.55 14.32
CA PHE A 198 -2.92 -2.84 14.63
C PHE A 198 -1.84 -3.19 13.60
N PRO A 199 -0.80 -3.92 14.02
CA PRO A 199 0.23 -4.36 13.09
C PRO A 199 -0.33 -5.41 12.11
N ALA A 200 -0.19 -5.15 10.84
CA ALA A 200 -0.63 -6.02 9.75
C ALA A 200 0.38 -6.00 8.60
N HIS A 201 0.19 -6.91 7.67
CA HIS A 201 0.87 -6.91 6.37
C HIS A 201 -0.13 -7.22 5.29
N CYS A 202 0.01 -6.56 4.14
CA CYS A 202 -0.75 -6.84 2.93
C CYS A 202 0.19 -7.01 1.74
N SER A 203 -0.10 -7.99 0.91
CA SER A 203 0.58 -8.24 -0.37
C SER A 203 -0.42 -8.18 -1.51
N ILE A 204 0.02 -7.81 -2.72
CA ILE A 204 -0.82 -7.73 -3.90
C ILE A 204 -0.80 -9.07 -4.66
N VAL A 205 -1.96 -9.54 -5.09
CA VAL A 205 -2.10 -10.76 -5.90
C VAL A 205 -1.60 -10.50 -7.32
N VAL A 206 -0.59 -11.24 -7.76
CA VAL A 206 0.05 -11.05 -9.08
C VAL A 206 -0.12 -12.24 -10.03
N ALA A 207 -0.46 -13.42 -9.51
CA ALA A 207 -0.78 -14.59 -10.32
C ALA A 207 -1.70 -15.54 -9.56
N GLY A 208 -2.38 -16.43 -10.29
CA GLY A 208 -3.19 -17.50 -9.72
C GLY A 208 -3.22 -18.72 -10.63
N LYS A 209 -3.16 -19.90 -10.03
CA LYS A 209 -3.38 -21.21 -10.68
C LYS A 209 -4.14 -22.12 -9.72
N ALA A 210 -4.59 -23.26 -10.18
CA ALA A 210 -5.27 -24.24 -9.32
C ALA A 210 -4.39 -24.58 -8.10
N GLY A 211 -4.95 -24.45 -6.91
CA GLY A 211 -4.30 -24.74 -5.64
C GLY A 211 -3.30 -23.70 -5.12
N GLN A 212 -3.04 -22.62 -5.86
CA GLN A 212 -2.03 -21.63 -5.46
C GLN A 212 -2.31 -20.25 -6.05
N ILE A 213 -2.10 -19.20 -5.25
CA ILE A 213 -1.97 -17.83 -5.73
C ILE A 213 -0.55 -17.31 -5.42
N SER A 214 -0.07 -16.36 -6.20
CA SER A 214 1.20 -15.67 -5.94
C SER A 214 0.92 -14.24 -5.55
N VAL A 215 1.56 -13.77 -4.49
CA VAL A 215 1.44 -12.40 -4.01
C VAL A 215 2.82 -11.74 -3.93
N VAL A 216 2.86 -10.42 -4.10
CA VAL A 216 4.08 -9.61 -3.93
C VAL A 216 3.87 -8.64 -2.78
N GLY A 217 4.79 -8.67 -1.82
CA GLY A 217 4.81 -7.79 -0.66
C GLY A 217 6.11 -6.99 -0.55
N GLY A 218 6.01 -5.76 -0.08
CA GLY A 218 7.18 -4.94 0.25
C GLY A 218 7.57 -5.10 1.73
N ASN A 219 8.82 -4.87 2.05
CA ASN A 219 9.37 -5.02 3.40
C ASN A 219 9.17 -6.43 4.00
N VAL A 220 9.34 -7.44 3.16
CA VAL A 220 9.48 -8.84 3.57
C VAL A 220 10.97 -9.12 3.58
N ASP A 221 11.55 -9.34 4.78
CA ASP A 221 13.00 -9.48 4.97
C ASP A 221 13.78 -8.37 4.25
N ASP A 222 13.39 -7.11 4.50
CA ASP A 222 14.02 -5.91 3.94
C ASP A 222 14.05 -5.86 2.40
N ALA A 223 13.08 -6.48 1.73
CA ALA A 223 13.00 -6.54 0.27
C ALA A 223 11.56 -6.54 -0.26
N VAL A 224 11.41 -6.45 -1.59
CA VAL A 224 10.17 -6.83 -2.28
C VAL A 224 10.26 -8.31 -2.66
N VAL A 225 9.31 -9.10 -2.17
CA VAL A 225 9.35 -10.56 -2.24
C VAL A 225 8.05 -11.10 -2.80
N LEU A 226 8.14 -12.18 -3.57
CA LEU A 226 7.01 -12.98 -4.02
C LEU A 226 6.82 -14.15 -3.05
N GLU A 227 5.57 -14.42 -2.68
CA GLU A 227 5.16 -15.57 -1.87
C GLU A 227 4.12 -16.39 -2.63
N HIS A 228 4.23 -17.72 -2.55
CA HIS A 228 3.22 -18.64 -3.05
C HIS A 228 2.28 -19.07 -1.91
N VAL A 229 1.04 -18.63 -1.99
CA VAL A 229 0.01 -18.90 -1.00
C VAL A 229 -0.83 -20.09 -1.43
N PRO A 230 -0.96 -21.15 -0.62
CA PRO A 230 -1.87 -22.25 -0.89
C PRO A 230 -3.32 -21.76 -0.97
N ALA A 231 -4.06 -22.27 -1.96
CA ALA A 231 -5.49 -22.03 -2.14
C ALA A 231 -6.24 -23.36 -2.29
N ASN A 232 -7.51 -23.37 -1.92
CA ASN A 232 -8.37 -24.53 -2.16
C ASN A 232 -8.82 -24.61 -3.63
N ASN A 233 -9.63 -25.61 -3.97
CA ASN A 233 -10.14 -25.79 -5.33
C ASN A 233 -11.04 -24.65 -5.82
N ALA A 234 -11.62 -23.85 -4.91
CA ALA A 234 -12.39 -22.66 -5.24
C ALA A 234 -11.51 -21.41 -5.40
N GLY A 235 -10.20 -21.52 -5.13
CA GLY A 235 -9.25 -20.41 -5.15
C GLY A 235 -9.23 -19.58 -3.87
N GLU A 236 -9.89 -20.04 -2.82
CA GLU A 236 -9.95 -19.39 -1.52
C GLU A 236 -8.72 -19.72 -0.69
N VAL A 237 -8.29 -18.78 0.16
CA VAL A 237 -7.10 -18.92 1.01
C VAL A 237 -7.47 -19.09 2.47
N GLY A 238 -6.63 -19.86 3.19
CA GLY A 238 -6.79 -20.11 4.61
C GLY A 238 -5.94 -19.20 5.49
N PRO A 239 -5.91 -19.47 6.82
CA PRO A 239 -5.02 -18.78 7.74
C PRO A 239 -3.55 -18.84 7.29
N PRO A 240 -2.74 -17.82 7.59
CA PRO A 240 -3.02 -16.70 8.49
C PRO A 240 -3.76 -15.51 7.84
N TRP A 241 -4.15 -15.63 6.58
CA TRP A 241 -4.85 -14.57 5.84
C TRP A 241 -6.26 -14.40 6.40
N PHE A 242 -6.59 -13.22 6.91
CA PHE A 242 -7.87 -13.00 7.58
C PHE A 242 -8.81 -12.06 6.83
N VAL A 243 -8.31 -11.34 5.81
CA VAL A 243 -9.10 -10.46 4.96
C VAL A 243 -8.48 -10.33 3.57
N VAL A 244 -9.33 -10.30 2.56
CA VAL A 244 -8.99 -9.87 1.20
C VAL A 244 -9.53 -8.45 1.01
N LEU A 245 -8.72 -7.55 0.51
CA LEU A 245 -9.18 -6.23 0.08
C LEU A 245 -9.39 -6.31 -1.44
N LYS A 246 -10.63 -6.52 -1.83
CA LYS A 246 -11.05 -6.46 -3.23
C LYS A 246 -10.87 -5.05 -3.76
N VAL A 247 -10.13 -4.91 -4.84
CA VAL A 247 -9.83 -3.61 -5.43
C VAL A 247 -10.75 -3.33 -6.62
N ASN A 248 -11.47 -2.22 -6.56
CA ASN A 248 -12.40 -1.78 -7.61
C ASN A 248 -11.64 -0.93 -8.65
N TYR A 249 -10.96 -1.60 -9.56
CA TYR A 249 -10.32 -0.96 -10.71
C TYR A 249 -11.34 -0.43 -11.71
N THR A 250 -10.99 0.65 -12.42
CA THR A 250 -11.81 1.23 -13.49
C THR A 250 -11.43 0.69 -14.88
N SER A 251 -10.34 -0.07 -14.96
CA SER A 251 -9.83 -0.74 -16.16
C SER A 251 -9.25 -2.12 -15.81
N PRO A 252 -9.31 -3.07 -16.76
CA PRO A 252 -8.68 -4.38 -16.63
C PRO A 252 -7.19 -4.35 -16.31
#